data_521e73ba22af720cd794624fc918fc5f
#
_entry.id   521e73ba22af720cd794624fc918fc5f
#
_cell.length_a   1.000
_cell.length_b   1.000
_cell.length_c   1.000
_cell.angle_alpha   90.00
_cell.angle_beta   90.00
_cell.angle_gamma   90.00
#
_symmetry.space_group_name_H-M   'P 1'
#
loop_
_entity.id
_entity.type
_entity.pdbx_description
1 polymer ?
#
loop_
_entity_poly.entity_id
_entity_poly.type
_entity_poly.pdbx_seq_one_letter_code
_entity_poly.pdbx_strand_id
1 'polypeptide(L)'
;MITIFKNRYKLSLTLATFFILGIAVSLFTIYSLPLNLRLADGYQPEFLDVYIVVAATFLAGALGLIVALRYKREVVIFRDRSIEAAANAKQETDQGKTTISLEGVTASLQGNENNKAVMEAGLNAICKQLEAGQGAIYAVTQSEEKRTVELQGGYALNIGESTTISYEFGEGLIGQAAVSGRSLYVDDVPEGYIKIVSGLGSASPKYLLIVPMKHNGQVLGVMEIASFTPISEDGRKFSEEAGELIANQITNKAS
;
A
#
# COMPACT_ATOMS: atom_id res chain seq x y z
N MET A 1 -3.61 -9.13 19.63
CA MET A 1 -3.31 -9.46 18.21
C MET A 1 -2.00 -8.86 17.68
N ILE A 2 -1.39 -7.92 18.37
CA ILE A 2 -0.04 -7.35 18.09
C ILE A 2 1.08 -8.39 18.23
N THR A 3 0.87 -9.45 19.00
CA THR A 3 1.85 -10.52 19.25
C THR A 3 2.12 -11.42 18.03
N ILE A 4 1.20 -11.51 17.06
CA ILE A 4 1.35 -12.39 15.88
C ILE A 4 2.32 -11.81 14.84
N PHE A 5 2.41 -10.49 14.69
CA PHE A 5 3.33 -9.85 13.74
C PHE A 5 4.78 -9.86 14.24
N LYS A 6 5.00 -9.64 15.53
CA LYS A 6 6.32 -9.77 16.15
C LYS A 6 6.84 -11.22 16.08
N ASN A 7 5.91 -12.19 15.95
CA ASN A 7 6.22 -13.61 15.86
C ASN A 7 6.60 -14.03 14.41
N ARG A 8 6.14 -13.36 13.36
CA ARG A 8 6.46 -13.71 11.96
C ARG A 8 7.89 -13.34 11.57
N TYR A 9 8.40 -12.20 12.03
CA TYR A 9 9.81 -11.86 11.85
C TYR A 9 10.72 -12.84 12.60
N LYS A 10 10.35 -13.20 13.83
CA LYS A 10 11.06 -14.23 14.60
C LYS A 10 10.98 -15.60 13.92
N LEU A 11 9.82 -15.97 13.34
CA LEU A 11 9.64 -17.21 12.60
C LEU A 11 10.50 -17.27 11.34
N SER A 12 10.57 -16.20 10.55
CA SER A 12 11.43 -16.15 9.37
C SER A 12 12.91 -16.20 9.72
N LEU A 13 13.31 -15.53 10.81
CA LEU A 13 14.67 -15.57 11.31
C LEU A 13 15.04 -16.96 11.84
N THR A 14 14.13 -17.64 12.56
CA THR A 14 14.36 -19.02 13.02
C THR A 14 14.45 -19.99 11.87
N LEU A 15 13.62 -19.89 10.84
CA LEU A 15 13.71 -20.73 9.63
C LEU A 15 15.04 -20.51 8.90
N ALA A 16 15.51 -19.27 8.78
CA ALA A 16 16.81 -18.97 8.20
C ALA A 16 17.97 -19.56 9.01
N THR A 17 17.92 -19.50 10.33
CA THR A 17 18.94 -20.09 11.21
C THR A 17 18.95 -21.62 11.11
N PHE A 18 17.78 -22.27 11.07
CA PHE A 18 17.68 -23.73 10.84
C PHE A 18 18.21 -24.14 9.47
N PHE A 19 17.96 -23.35 8.44
CA PHE A 19 18.51 -23.61 7.10
C PHE A 19 20.04 -23.55 7.08
N ILE A 20 20.63 -22.51 7.68
CA ILE A 20 22.08 -22.37 7.80
C ILE A 20 22.70 -23.51 8.62
N LEU A 21 22.03 -23.89 9.74
CA LEU A 21 22.48 -25.02 10.55
C LEU A 21 22.43 -26.34 9.76
N GLY A 22 21.36 -26.56 8.98
CA GLY A 22 21.21 -27.71 8.10
C GLY A 22 22.34 -27.81 7.06
N ILE A 23 22.72 -26.66 6.46
CA ILE A 23 23.89 -26.59 5.56
C ILE A 23 25.16 -27.01 6.28
N ALA A 24 25.44 -26.45 7.46
CA ALA A 24 26.63 -26.73 8.23
C ALA A 24 26.73 -28.22 8.61
N VAL A 25 25.63 -28.82 9.07
CA VAL A 25 25.56 -30.25 9.40
C VAL A 25 25.78 -31.12 8.17
N SER A 26 25.16 -30.80 7.03
CA SER A 26 25.32 -31.55 5.78
C SER A 26 26.75 -31.49 5.27
N LEU A 27 27.37 -30.31 5.27
CA LEU A 27 28.78 -30.16 4.88
C LEU A 27 29.72 -30.93 5.80
N PHE A 28 29.48 -30.90 7.12
CA PHE A 28 30.25 -31.66 8.09
C PHE A 28 30.11 -33.18 7.87
N THR A 29 28.88 -33.68 7.60
CA THR A 29 28.61 -35.09 7.35
C THR A 29 29.33 -35.55 6.07
N ILE A 30 29.28 -34.76 4.98
CA ILE A 30 29.94 -35.07 3.73
C ILE A 30 31.48 -35.06 3.90
N TYR A 31 32.01 -34.09 4.64
CA TYR A 31 33.43 -34.00 4.95
C TYR A 31 33.93 -35.21 5.77
N SER A 32 33.11 -35.70 6.71
CA SER A 32 33.46 -36.83 7.57
C SER A 32 33.23 -38.19 6.90
N LEU A 33 32.51 -38.23 5.75
CA LEU A 33 32.19 -39.50 5.04
C LEU A 33 33.43 -40.30 4.67
N PRO A 34 34.50 -39.72 4.04
CA PRO A 34 35.70 -40.44 3.70
C PRO A 34 36.45 -41.00 4.93
N LEU A 35 36.37 -40.30 6.07
CA LEU A 35 37.03 -40.69 7.30
C LEU A 35 36.33 -41.88 8.00
N ASN A 36 35.00 -42.02 7.79
CA ASN A 36 34.20 -43.08 8.39
C ASN A 36 34.03 -44.32 7.51
N LEU A 37 34.31 -44.21 6.19
CA LEU A 37 34.29 -45.35 5.27
C LEU A 37 35.64 -46.06 5.33
N ARG A 38 35.68 -47.32 5.83
CA ARG A 38 36.82 -48.21 5.71
C ARG A 38 36.86 -48.74 4.25
N LEU A 39 37.53 -48.00 3.39
CA LEU A 39 37.74 -48.40 2.00
C LEU A 39 38.91 -49.39 1.90
N ALA A 40 38.84 -50.36 0.95
CA ALA A 40 39.91 -51.29 0.70
C ALA A 40 41.20 -50.56 0.31
N ASP A 41 42.34 -51.06 0.74
CA ASP A 41 43.62 -50.43 0.48
C ASP A 41 43.83 -50.18 -1.02
N GLY A 42 44.05 -48.91 -1.40
CA GLY A 42 44.31 -48.48 -2.78
C GLY A 42 43.15 -47.85 -3.53
N TYR A 43 41.94 -47.78 -2.96
CA TYR A 43 40.80 -47.10 -3.60
C TYR A 43 40.66 -45.68 -3.07
N GLN A 44 40.82 -44.66 -3.95
CA GLN A 44 40.54 -43.25 -3.67
C GLN A 44 39.24 -42.86 -4.38
N PRO A 45 38.10 -42.79 -3.69
CA PRO A 45 36.87 -42.36 -4.30
C PRO A 45 36.91 -40.87 -4.62
N GLU A 46 36.52 -40.52 -5.84
CA GLU A 46 36.32 -39.12 -6.23
C GLU A 46 34.94 -38.64 -5.77
N PHE A 47 34.94 -37.88 -4.70
CA PHE A 47 33.69 -37.25 -4.15
C PHE A 47 33.43 -35.87 -4.74
N LEU A 48 34.20 -35.40 -5.70
CA LEU A 48 34.10 -34.05 -6.24
C LEU A 48 32.71 -33.75 -6.78
N ASP A 49 32.12 -34.66 -7.55
CA ASP A 49 30.79 -34.51 -8.13
C ASP A 49 29.70 -34.39 -7.06
N VAL A 50 29.82 -35.16 -5.97
CA VAL A 50 28.89 -35.10 -4.84
C VAL A 50 28.95 -33.74 -4.15
N TYR A 51 30.15 -33.20 -3.93
CA TYR A 51 30.34 -31.88 -3.35
C TYR A 51 29.75 -30.77 -4.24
N ILE A 52 29.93 -30.85 -5.55
CA ILE A 52 29.39 -29.88 -6.50
C ILE A 52 27.86 -29.90 -6.49
N VAL A 53 27.24 -31.07 -6.56
CA VAL A 53 25.77 -31.21 -6.56
C VAL A 53 25.16 -30.68 -5.25
N VAL A 54 25.77 -31.03 -4.12
CA VAL A 54 25.31 -30.55 -2.81
C VAL A 54 25.47 -29.04 -2.69
N ALA A 55 26.61 -28.47 -3.07
CA ALA A 55 26.84 -27.04 -3.06
C ALA A 55 25.84 -26.30 -3.95
N ALA A 56 25.56 -26.80 -5.16
CA ALA A 56 24.58 -26.21 -6.07
C ALA A 56 23.15 -26.22 -5.49
N THR A 57 22.77 -27.32 -4.84
CA THR A 57 21.45 -27.46 -4.22
C THR A 57 21.25 -26.45 -3.07
N PHE A 58 22.27 -26.27 -2.23
CA PHE A 58 22.24 -25.30 -1.16
C PHE A 58 22.23 -23.86 -1.67
N LEU A 59 22.96 -23.57 -2.73
CA LEU A 59 22.99 -22.25 -3.35
C LEU A 59 21.62 -21.89 -3.96
N ALA A 60 20.98 -22.85 -4.62
CA ALA A 60 19.62 -22.69 -5.12
C ALA A 60 18.60 -22.45 -3.98
N GLY A 61 18.71 -23.21 -2.88
CA GLY A 61 17.87 -23.05 -1.70
C GLY A 61 18.07 -21.68 -1.01
N ALA A 62 19.31 -21.22 -0.90
CA ALA A 62 19.63 -19.89 -0.35
C ALA A 62 19.07 -18.76 -1.21
N LEU A 63 19.19 -18.86 -2.54
CA LEU A 63 18.59 -17.91 -3.48
C LEU A 63 17.07 -17.90 -3.35
N GLY A 64 16.42 -19.05 -3.28
CA GLY A 64 14.97 -19.17 -3.06
C GLY A 64 14.53 -18.51 -1.76
N LEU A 65 15.29 -18.71 -0.67
CA LEU A 65 15.02 -18.07 0.63
C LEU A 65 15.17 -16.53 0.55
N ILE A 66 16.20 -16.03 -0.11
CA ILE A 66 16.42 -14.59 -0.30
C ILE A 66 15.28 -13.97 -1.11
N VAL A 67 14.85 -14.62 -2.19
CA VAL A 67 13.71 -14.19 -3.00
C VAL A 67 12.43 -14.19 -2.16
N ALA A 68 12.17 -15.27 -1.39
CA ALA A 68 10.99 -15.36 -0.51
C ALA A 68 10.98 -14.29 0.60
N LEU A 69 12.15 -13.92 1.14
CA LEU A 69 12.27 -12.87 2.14
C LEU A 69 12.14 -11.45 1.54
N ARG A 70 12.57 -11.27 0.29
CA ARG A 70 12.41 -9.99 -0.44
C ARG A 70 11.02 -9.82 -1.05
N TYR A 71 10.33 -10.91 -1.35
CA TYR A 71 8.98 -10.88 -1.88
C TYR A 71 7.99 -10.61 -0.74
N LYS A 72 7.94 -9.35 -0.26
CA LYS A 72 6.83 -8.89 0.58
C LYS A 72 5.57 -8.91 -0.30
N ARG A 73 4.77 -9.96 -0.19
CA ARG A 73 3.37 -9.89 -0.63
C ARG A 73 2.72 -8.84 0.27
N GLU A 74 2.35 -7.72 -0.31
CA GLU A 74 1.45 -6.76 0.32
C GLU A 74 0.11 -7.46 0.52
N VAL A 75 -0.09 -7.99 1.71
CA VAL A 75 -1.39 -8.51 2.13
C VAL A 75 -2.17 -7.30 2.62
N VAL A 76 -3.01 -6.74 1.77
CA VAL A 76 -4.02 -5.77 2.17
C VAL A 76 -5.02 -6.51 3.07
N ILE A 77 -4.88 -6.32 4.38
CA ILE A 77 -5.80 -6.89 5.37
C ILE A 77 -7.00 -5.95 5.44
N PHE A 78 -8.10 -6.35 4.81
CA PHE A 78 -9.40 -5.74 5.06
C PHE A 78 -9.80 -6.03 6.52
N ARG A 79 -9.61 -5.06 7.39
CA ARG A 79 -10.05 -5.14 8.78
C ARG A 79 -11.48 -4.65 8.87
N ASP A 80 -12.41 -5.57 9.00
CA ASP A 80 -13.81 -5.27 9.27
C ASP A 80 -13.92 -4.73 10.72
N ARG A 81 -13.97 -3.41 10.84
CA ARG A 81 -13.82 -2.67 12.11
C ARG A 81 -15.14 -2.40 12.84
N SER A 82 -16.21 -3.11 12.49
CA SER A 82 -17.52 -2.88 13.10
C SER A 82 -17.64 -3.32 14.57
N ILE A 83 -16.65 -4.02 15.14
CA ILE A 83 -16.74 -4.60 16.50
C ILE A 83 -15.80 -3.92 17.53
N GLU A 84 -14.74 -3.23 17.11
CA GLU A 84 -13.81 -2.57 18.06
C GLU A 84 -14.10 -1.09 18.32
N ALA A 85 -14.94 -0.45 17.52
CA ALA A 85 -15.30 0.98 17.70
C ALA A 85 -16.10 1.26 18.99
N ALA A 86 -16.74 0.26 19.58
CA ALA A 86 -17.51 0.43 20.81
C ALA A 86 -16.66 0.44 22.10
N ALA A 87 -15.41 -0.02 22.06
CA ALA A 87 -14.56 -0.14 23.25
C ALA A 87 -13.62 1.04 23.48
N ASN A 88 -13.26 1.83 22.46
CA ASN A 88 -12.27 2.91 22.54
C ASN A 88 -12.86 4.34 22.56
N ALA A 89 -14.18 4.48 22.53
CA ALA A 89 -14.87 5.80 22.55
C ALA A 89 -14.78 6.56 23.88
N LYS A 90 -13.99 6.10 24.87
CA LYS A 90 -13.92 6.70 26.21
C LYS A 90 -12.61 7.40 26.59
N GLN A 91 -11.65 7.55 25.70
CA GLN A 91 -10.35 8.14 26.08
C GLN A 91 -9.68 9.07 25.04
N GLU A 92 -10.42 9.91 24.35
CA GLU A 92 -9.81 11.08 23.67
C GLU A 92 -10.68 12.31 23.91
N THR A 93 -10.53 12.86 25.09
CA THR A 93 -11.02 14.21 25.42
C THR A 93 -9.89 15.18 25.14
N ASP A 94 -10.15 16.13 24.23
CA ASP A 94 -9.62 17.48 24.22
C ASP A 94 -8.17 17.71 23.73
N GLN A 95 -8.00 17.75 22.39
CA GLN A 95 -7.02 18.66 21.78
C GLN A 95 -7.57 19.18 20.44
N GLY A 96 -7.92 20.46 20.39
CA GLY A 96 -8.07 21.29 19.20
C GLY A 96 -8.99 20.74 18.10
N LYS A 97 -10.31 20.75 18.27
CA LYS A 97 -11.27 20.45 17.21
C LYS A 97 -11.16 21.49 16.09
N THR A 98 -10.37 21.19 15.07
CA THR A 98 -10.63 21.78 13.74
C THR A 98 -11.97 21.20 13.29
N THR A 99 -13.01 22.03 13.27
CA THR A 99 -14.35 21.60 12.85
C THR A 99 -14.31 21.28 11.37
N ILE A 100 -14.23 19.99 11.03
CA ILE A 100 -14.28 19.51 9.66
C ILE A 100 -15.70 19.72 9.14
N SER A 101 -15.85 20.49 8.04
CA SER A 101 -17.17 20.87 7.51
C SER A 101 -17.24 20.68 5.99
N LEU A 102 -18.35 20.11 5.53
CA LEU A 102 -18.65 19.98 4.12
C LEU A 102 -18.97 21.32 3.43
N GLU A 103 -19.32 22.35 4.20
CA GLU A 103 -19.61 23.69 3.65
C GLU A 103 -18.43 24.27 2.89
N GLY A 104 -17.21 24.13 3.43
CA GLY A 104 -15.99 24.58 2.78
C GLY A 104 -15.71 23.84 1.46
N VAL A 105 -16.01 22.55 1.42
CA VAL A 105 -15.90 21.76 0.18
C VAL A 105 -16.95 22.22 -0.82
N THR A 106 -18.23 22.29 -0.42
CA THR A 106 -19.34 22.72 -1.28
C THR A 106 -19.08 24.09 -1.89
N ALA A 107 -18.60 25.06 -1.09
CA ALA A 107 -18.23 26.38 -1.58
C ALA A 107 -17.11 26.33 -2.63
N SER A 108 -16.10 25.45 -2.43
CA SER A 108 -14.99 25.30 -3.36
C SER A 108 -15.38 24.69 -4.72
N LEU A 109 -16.47 23.92 -4.76
CA LEU A 109 -16.96 23.29 -5.99
C LEU A 109 -17.72 24.26 -6.89
N GLN A 110 -18.21 25.38 -6.36
CA GLN A 110 -18.98 26.38 -7.10
C GLN A 110 -18.07 27.22 -8.02
N GLY A 111 -18.62 27.65 -9.17
CA GLY A 111 -17.91 28.54 -10.08
C GLY A 111 -16.80 27.93 -10.93
N ASN A 112 -16.51 26.64 -10.76
CA ASN A 112 -15.49 25.97 -11.57
C ASN A 112 -16.01 25.67 -12.99
N GLU A 113 -15.21 25.90 -14.03
CA GLU A 113 -15.65 25.82 -15.43
C GLU A 113 -15.79 24.38 -15.96
N ASN A 114 -14.96 23.47 -15.51
CA ASN A 114 -14.89 22.09 -16.00
C ASN A 114 -14.75 21.06 -14.87
N ASN A 115 -14.96 19.79 -15.20
CA ASN A 115 -14.91 18.68 -14.25
C ASN A 115 -13.54 18.55 -13.57
N LYS A 116 -12.45 18.78 -14.30
CA LYS A 116 -11.10 18.75 -13.74
C LYS A 116 -10.92 19.80 -12.66
N ALA A 117 -11.33 21.04 -12.89
CA ALA A 117 -11.26 22.13 -11.92
C ALA A 117 -12.12 21.85 -10.68
N VAL A 118 -13.32 21.23 -10.86
CA VAL A 118 -14.17 20.78 -9.74
C VAL A 118 -13.44 19.74 -8.87
N MET A 119 -12.84 18.76 -9.51
CA MET A 119 -12.11 17.69 -8.82
C MET A 119 -10.91 18.23 -8.04
N GLU A 120 -10.11 19.09 -8.68
CA GLU A 120 -8.94 19.72 -8.05
C GLU A 120 -9.35 20.64 -6.88
N ALA A 121 -10.39 21.45 -7.05
CA ALA A 121 -10.88 22.31 -5.99
C ALA A 121 -11.40 21.53 -4.79
N GLY A 122 -12.17 20.47 -5.03
CA GLY A 122 -12.65 19.56 -4.00
C GLY A 122 -11.53 18.86 -3.25
N LEU A 123 -10.57 18.28 -3.97
CA LEU A 123 -9.40 17.65 -3.36
C LEU A 123 -8.62 18.64 -2.48
N ASN A 124 -8.37 19.85 -2.98
CA ASN A 124 -7.66 20.89 -2.24
C ASN A 124 -8.38 21.27 -0.94
N ALA A 125 -9.71 21.40 -0.98
CA ALA A 125 -10.50 21.72 0.20
C ALA A 125 -10.46 20.59 1.24
N ILE A 126 -10.54 19.34 0.81
CA ILE A 126 -10.47 18.15 1.68
C ILE A 126 -9.08 18.05 2.30
N CYS A 127 -8.02 18.11 1.49
CA CYS A 127 -6.63 17.97 1.96
C CYS A 127 -6.26 19.05 2.97
N LYS A 128 -6.73 20.30 2.78
CA LYS A 128 -6.51 21.39 3.75
C LYS A 128 -7.19 21.13 5.08
N GLN A 129 -8.43 20.64 5.07
CA GLN A 129 -9.15 20.36 6.33
C GLN A 129 -8.59 19.16 7.08
N LEU A 130 -8.04 18.18 6.37
CA LEU A 130 -7.40 17.00 6.96
C LEU A 130 -5.92 17.21 7.30
N GLU A 131 -5.35 18.38 7.01
CA GLU A 131 -3.92 18.66 7.13
C GLU A 131 -3.06 17.59 6.40
N ALA A 132 -3.55 17.16 5.23
CA ALA A 132 -2.90 16.13 4.45
C ALA A 132 -1.53 16.59 3.91
N GLY A 133 -0.58 15.70 3.87
CA GLY A 133 0.74 15.98 3.29
C GLY A 133 0.73 16.01 1.76
N GLN A 134 -0.14 15.21 1.12
CA GLN A 134 -0.30 15.11 -0.32
C GLN A 134 -1.67 14.52 -0.66
N GLY A 135 -2.19 14.87 -1.83
CA GLY A 135 -3.39 14.26 -2.38
C GLY A 135 -3.31 14.09 -3.89
N ALA A 136 -4.03 13.11 -4.41
CA ALA A 136 -4.23 12.88 -5.84
C ALA A 136 -5.71 12.57 -6.12
N ILE A 137 -6.21 13.00 -7.27
CA ILE A 137 -7.58 12.73 -7.69
C ILE A 137 -7.59 12.20 -9.11
N TYR A 138 -8.31 11.12 -9.30
CA TYR A 138 -8.38 10.36 -10.54
C TYR A 138 -9.82 10.30 -11.04
N ALA A 139 -10.03 10.44 -12.36
CA ALA A 139 -11.31 10.23 -13.00
C ALA A 139 -11.37 8.86 -13.66
N VAL A 140 -12.55 8.24 -13.68
CA VAL A 140 -12.79 7.04 -14.47
C VAL A 140 -12.84 7.42 -15.94
N THR A 141 -12.00 6.76 -16.74
CA THR A 141 -12.00 6.82 -18.19
C THR A 141 -12.35 5.44 -18.74
N GLN A 142 -13.25 5.40 -19.70
CA GLN A 142 -13.66 4.16 -20.35
C GLN A 142 -13.31 4.24 -21.82
N SER A 143 -12.42 3.36 -22.27
CA SER A 143 -12.19 3.07 -23.69
C SER A 143 -12.97 1.80 -24.08
N GLU A 144 -13.02 1.48 -25.39
CA GLU A 144 -13.76 0.31 -25.90
C GLU A 144 -13.30 -1.02 -25.27
N GLU A 145 -12.05 -1.11 -24.82
CA GLU A 145 -11.48 -2.36 -24.30
C GLU A 145 -11.21 -2.35 -22.77
N LYS A 146 -11.04 -1.18 -22.15
CA LYS A 146 -10.59 -1.08 -20.75
C LYS A 146 -11.23 0.07 -20.00
N ARG A 147 -11.45 -0.17 -18.69
CA ARG A 147 -11.78 0.87 -17.72
C ARG A 147 -10.53 1.21 -16.92
N THR A 148 -10.15 2.47 -16.91
CA THR A 148 -9.01 2.99 -16.16
C THR A 148 -9.42 4.14 -15.27
N VAL A 149 -8.61 4.46 -14.29
CA VAL A 149 -8.68 5.70 -13.53
C VAL A 149 -7.43 6.52 -13.84
N GLU A 150 -7.64 7.74 -14.34
CA GLU A 150 -6.57 8.62 -14.81
C GLU A 150 -6.43 9.84 -13.91
N LEU A 151 -5.21 10.20 -13.58
CA LEU A 151 -4.91 11.35 -12.76
C LEU A 151 -5.41 12.64 -13.41
N GLN A 152 -6.23 13.39 -12.66
CA GLN A 152 -6.75 14.69 -13.09
C GLN A 152 -6.07 15.86 -12.39
N GLY A 153 -5.65 15.67 -11.14
CA GLY A 153 -5.02 16.72 -10.37
C GLY A 153 -4.42 16.23 -9.06
N GLY A 154 -3.71 17.11 -8.36
CA GLY A 154 -3.07 16.80 -7.10
C GLY A 154 -2.99 17.98 -6.15
N TYR A 155 -2.90 17.67 -4.86
CA TYR A 155 -2.58 18.59 -3.78
C TYR A 155 -1.15 18.30 -3.31
N ALA A 156 -0.27 19.30 -3.35
CA ALA A 156 1.14 19.15 -3.02
C ALA A 156 1.83 17.98 -3.77
N LEU A 157 1.31 17.62 -4.94
CA LEU A 157 1.80 16.55 -5.78
C LEU A 157 2.74 17.13 -6.83
N ASN A 158 4.00 16.71 -6.80
CA ASN A 158 5.00 17.16 -7.76
C ASN A 158 5.14 16.13 -8.89
N ILE A 159 4.45 16.36 -9.98
CA ILE A 159 4.51 15.51 -11.18
C ILE A 159 5.01 16.37 -12.34
N GLY A 160 5.91 15.81 -13.17
CA GLY A 160 6.29 16.45 -14.42
C GLY A 160 5.08 16.61 -15.35
N GLU A 161 4.97 17.75 -16.03
CA GLU A 161 3.82 18.17 -16.84
C GLU A 161 3.41 17.17 -17.95
N SER A 162 4.25 16.20 -18.28
CA SER A 162 4.02 15.24 -19.38
C SER A 162 3.73 13.81 -18.91
N THR A 163 3.56 13.57 -17.60
CA THR A 163 3.35 12.21 -17.07
C THR A 163 1.87 11.92 -16.89
N THR A 164 1.28 11.09 -17.74
CA THR A 164 -0.05 10.52 -17.52
C THR A 164 0.07 9.35 -16.55
N ILE A 165 -0.55 9.46 -15.39
CA ILE A 165 -0.64 8.37 -14.40
C ILE A 165 -2.03 7.79 -14.52
N SER A 166 -2.11 6.49 -14.83
CA SER A 166 -3.36 5.75 -14.92
C SER A 166 -3.21 4.37 -14.30
N TYR A 167 -4.31 3.84 -13.76
CA TYR A 167 -4.41 2.49 -13.20
C TYR A 167 -5.59 1.76 -13.84
N GLU A 168 -5.44 0.48 -14.13
CA GLU A 168 -6.56 -0.35 -14.54
C GLU A 168 -7.48 -0.64 -13.34
N PHE A 169 -8.74 -0.91 -13.60
CA PHE A 169 -9.67 -1.36 -12.56
C PHE A 169 -9.15 -2.66 -11.94
N GLY A 170 -8.92 -2.66 -10.62
CA GLY A 170 -8.30 -3.76 -9.86
C GLY A 170 -6.79 -3.65 -9.70
N GLU A 171 -6.11 -2.74 -10.40
CA GLU A 171 -4.67 -2.53 -10.29
C GLU A 171 -4.33 -1.65 -9.07
N GLY A 172 -3.46 -2.16 -8.20
CA GLY A 172 -3.03 -1.45 -7.00
C GLY A 172 -4.19 -1.09 -6.06
N LEU A 173 -3.96 -0.17 -5.13
CA LEU A 173 -5.00 0.26 -4.19
C LEU A 173 -6.05 1.16 -4.87
N ILE A 174 -5.64 1.99 -5.82
CA ILE A 174 -6.52 2.90 -6.57
C ILE A 174 -7.51 2.10 -7.41
N GLY A 175 -7.03 1.14 -8.21
CA GLY A 175 -7.89 0.29 -9.03
C GLY A 175 -8.79 -0.63 -8.21
N GLN A 176 -8.31 -1.10 -7.04
CA GLN A 176 -9.12 -1.89 -6.10
C GLN A 176 -10.26 -1.09 -5.50
N ALA A 177 -10.02 0.17 -5.10
CA ALA A 177 -11.06 1.08 -4.63
C ALA A 177 -12.08 1.38 -5.73
N ALA A 178 -11.62 1.54 -6.99
CA ALA A 178 -12.49 1.74 -8.15
C ALA A 178 -13.43 0.56 -8.40
N VAL A 179 -12.95 -0.68 -8.26
CA VAL A 179 -13.76 -1.90 -8.43
C VAL A 179 -14.72 -2.12 -7.27
N SER A 180 -14.21 -2.02 -6.03
CA SER A 180 -15.00 -2.36 -4.84
C SER A 180 -16.01 -1.27 -4.46
N GLY A 181 -15.80 -0.03 -4.89
CA GLY A 181 -16.58 1.14 -4.46
C GLY A 181 -16.48 1.39 -2.94
N ARG A 182 -15.43 0.91 -2.28
CA ARG A 182 -15.21 1.03 -0.83
C ARG A 182 -13.93 1.79 -0.57
N SER A 183 -13.94 2.62 0.46
CA SER A 183 -12.76 3.33 0.92
C SER A 183 -11.77 2.37 1.57
N LEU A 184 -10.48 2.65 1.35
CA LEU A 184 -9.37 1.89 1.91
C LEU A 184 -8.56 2.82 2.82
N TYR A 185 -8.29 2.39 4.05
CA TYR A 185 -7.42 3.10 4.98
C TYR A 185 -6.23 2.23 5.37
N VAL A 186 -5.03 2.73 5.11
CA VAL A 186 -3.76 2.07 5.43
C VAL A 186 -3.10 2.88 6.54
N ASP A 187 -2.83 2.24 7.67
CA ASP A 187 -2.26 2.85 8.89
C ASP A 187 -0.75 2.61 9.07
N ASP A 188 -0.12 1.94 8.13
CA ASP A 188 1.33 1.73 8.07
C ASP A 188 1.74 1.57 6.61
N VAL A 189 1.87 2.71 5.92
CA VAL A 189 2.24 2.74 4.50
C VAL A 189 3.68 2.24 4.34
N PRO A 190 3.93 1.22 3.50
CA PRO A 190 5.27 0.71 3.27
C PRO A 190 6.23 1.79 2.77
N GLU A 191 7.47 1.77 3.24
CA GLU A 191 8.50 2.68 2.76
C GLU A 191 8.70 2.55 1.24
N GLY A 192 8.69 3.69 0.56
CA GLY A 192 8.89 3.74 -0.90
C GLY A 192 7.61 3.61 -1.73
N TYR A 193 6.44 3.38 -1.11
CA TYR A 193 5.16 3.37 -1.83
C TYR A 193 4.81 4.77 -2.35
N ILE A 194 4.87 5.78 -1.48
CA ILE A 194 4.71 7.20 -1.83
C ILE A 194 5.85 7.98 -1.18
N LYS A 195 6.36 9.00 -1.88
CA LYS A 195 7.28 9.99 -1.34
C LYS A 195 6.72 11.39 -1.52
N ILE A 196 6.53 12.09 -0.42
CA ILE A 196 6.16 13.49 -0.43
C ILE A 196 7.46 14.30 -0.46
N VAL A 197 7.62 15.11 -1.50
CA VAL A 197 8.84 15.90 -1.74
C VAL A 197 8.54 17.37 -1.47
N SER A 198 9.40 18.03 -0.69
CA SER A 198 9.35 19.45 -0.43
C SER A 198 10.74 20.09 -0.66
N GLY A 199 10.82 21.42 -0.63
CA GLY A 199 12.10 22.13 -0.71
C GLY A 199 13.10 21.78 0.42
N LEU A 200 12.65 21.14 1.50
CA LEU A 200 13.45 20.72 2.65
C LEU A 200 13.85 19.25 2.61
N GLY A 201 13.39 18.48 1.62
CA GLY A 201 13.68 17.05 1.49
C GLY A 201 12.46 16.22 1.13
N SER A 202 12.55 14.91 1.34
CA SER A 202 11.47 13.96 1.09
C SER A 202 11.18 13.10 2.31
N ALA A 203 9.89 12.78 2.53
CA ALA A 203 9.45 11.88 3.58
C ALA A 203 8.35 10.95 3.07
N SER A 204 8.27 9.73 3.62
CA SER A 204 7.17 8.80 3.35
C SER A 204 6.02 9.08 4.30
N PRO A 205 4.77 9.22 3.81
CA PRO A 205 3.60 9.34 4.66
C PRO A 205 3.39 8.03 5.42
N LYS A 206 2.79 8.13 6.60
CA LYS A 206 2.50 6.95 7.43
C LYS A 206 1.08 6.42 7.21
N TYR A 207 0.18 7.31 6.79
CA TYR A 207 -1.25 6.99 6.62
C TYR A 207 -1.68 7.31 5.19
N LEU A 208 -2.54 6.45 4.65
CA LEU A 208 -3.10 6.60 3.32
C LEU A 208 -4.59 6.30 3.37
N LEU A 209 -5.38 7.23 2.84
CA LEU A 209 -6.82 7.07 2.67
C LEU A 209 -7.15 7.14 1.18
N ILE A 210 -7.82 6.12 0.68
CA ILE A 210 -8.27 6.04 -0.71
C ILE A 210 -9.80 6.01 -0.70
N VAL A 211 -10.42 6.96 -1.38
CA VAL A 211 -11.87 7.19 -1.35
C VAL A 211 -12.43 7.16 -2.76
N PRO A 212 -13.31 6.20 -3.11
CA PRO A 212 -14.02 6.22 -4.38
C PRO A 212 -15.10 7.31 -4.37
N MET A 213 -15.12 8.14 -5.40
CA MET A 213 -16.14 9.15 -5.64
C MET A 213 -17.32 8.51 -6.37
N LYS A 214 -18.48 8.45 -5.70
CA LYS A 214 -19.64 7.73 -6.21
C LYS A 214 -20.84 8.64 -6.48
N HIS A 215 -21.54 8.38 -7.56
CA HIS A 215 -22.86 8.94 -7.85
C HIS A 215 -23.79 7.79 -8.23
N ASN A 216 -24.94 7.66 -7.53
CA ASN A 216 -25.93 6.59 -7.73
C ASN A 216 -25.31 5.17 -7.72
N GLY A 217 -24.32 4.94 -6.84
CA GLY A 217 -23.62 3.65 -6.73
C GLY A 217 -22.55 3.39 -7.77
N GLN A 218 -22.41 4.26 -8.78
CA GLN A 218 -21.36 4.16 -9.78
C GLN A 218 -20.12 4.96 -9.35
N VAL A 219 -18.94 4.36 -9.45
CA VAL A 219 -17.66 5.04 -9.21
C VAL A 219 -17.30 5.86 -10.44
N LEU A 220 -17.14 7.18 -10.26
CA LEU A 220 -16.75 8.16 -11.29
C LEU A 220 -15.29 8.58 -11.17
N GLY A 221 -14.66 8.28 -10.04
CA GLY A 221 -13.26 8.60 -9.78
C GLY A 221 -12.81 8.06 -8.43
N VAL A 222 -11.55 8.32 -8.11
CA VAL A 222 -10.93 7.92 -6.84
C VAL A 222 -10.06 9.07 -6.34
N MET A 223 -10.10 9.33 -5.03
CA MET A 223 -9.16 10.22 -4.34
C MET A 223 -8.17 9.40 -3.52
N GLU A 224 -6.92 9.82 -3.52
CA GLU A 224 -5.85 9.31 -2.68
C GLU A 224 -5.34 10.45 -1.78
N ILE A 225 -5.35 10.24 -0.46
CA ILE A 225 -4.96 11.24 0.53
C ILE A 225 -3.89 10.64 1.43
N ALA A 226 -2.70 11.21 1.38
CA ALA A 226 -1.55 10.78 2.15
C ALA A 226 -1.28 11.73 3.32
N SER A 227 -1.10 11.17 4.53
CA SER A 227 -0.90 11.95 5.75
C SER A 227 0.24 11.40 6.61
N PHE A 228 0.88 12.31 7.34
CA PHE A 228 1.88 11.95 8.36
C PHE A 228 1.23 11.65 9.72
N THR A 229 0.00 12.11 9.92
CA THR A 229 -0.80 11.91 11.14
C THR A 229 -1.99 11.00 10.88
N PRO A 230 -2.51 10.29 11.89
CA PRO A 230 -3.70 9.46 11.73
C PRO A 230 -4.89 10.26 11.24
N ILE A 231 -5.61 9.76 10.24
CA ILE A 231 -6.89 10.33 9.81
C ILE A 231 -7.98 9.74 10.70
N SER A 232 -8.67 10.61 11.46
CA SER A 232 -9.74 10.20 12.37
C SER A 232 -10.92 9.54 11.64
N GLU A 233 -11.78 8.84 12.36
CA GLU A 233 -12.98 8.25 11.76
C GLU A 233 -13.90 9.32 11.16
N ASP A 234 -14.06 10.47 11.85
CA ASP A 234 -14.81 11.60 11.32
C ASP A 234 -14.17 12.17 10.04
N GLY A 235 -12.84 12.24 9.99
CA GLY A 235 -12.10 12.65 8.78
C GLY A 235 -12.29 11.71 7.60
N ARG A 236 -12.38 10.40 7.86
CA ARG A 236 -12.65 9.41 6.81
C ARG A 236 -14.09 9.52 6.29
N LYS A 237 -15.09 9.63 7.18
CA LYS A 237 -16.49 9.84 6.80
C LYS A 237 -16.67 11.15 6.02
N PHE A 238 -16.06 12.23 6.51
CA PHE A 238 -16.05 13.51 5.80
C PHE A 238 -15.49 13.37 4.38
N SER A 239 -14.39 12.62 4.21
CA SER A 239 -13.78 12.41 2.88
C SER A 239 -14.71 11.61 1.94
N GLU A 240 -15.45 10.64 2.47
CA GLU A 240 -16.45 9.87 1.73
C GLU A 240 -17.61 10.74 1.27
N GLU A 241 -18.20 11.52 2.18
CA GLU A 241 -19.29 12.47 1.89
C GLU A 241 -18.84 13.56 0.90
N ALA A 242 -17.63 14.08 1.07
CA ALA A 242 -17.04 15.06 0.15
C ALA A 242 -16.79 14.46 -1.23
N GLY A 243 -16.37 13.20 -1.30
CA GLY A 243 -16.22 12.46 -2.55
C GLY A 243 -17.53 12.30 -3.31
N GLU A 244 -18.65 12.05 -2.60
CA GLU A 244 -19.99 12.00 -3.19
C GLU A 244 -20.44 13.39 -3.69
N LEU A 245 -20.14 14.46 -2.97
CA LEU A 245 -20.42 15.83 -3.42
C LEU A 245 -19.68 16.16 -4.72
N ILE A 246 -18.39 15.80 -4.83
CA ILE A 246 -17.61 15.99 -6.05
C ILE A 246 -18.23 15.18 -7.20
N ALA A 247 -18.56 13.91 -6.97
CA ALA A 247 -19.18 13.04 -7.98
C ALA A 247 -20.51 13.61 -8.50
N ASN A 248 -21.36 14.11 -7.59
CA ASN A 248 -22.63 14.75 -7.93
C ASN A 248 -22.41 16.00 -8.78
N GLN A 249 -21.43 16.84 -8.42
CA GLN A 249 -21.15 18.07 -9.15
C GLN A 249 -20.62 17.84 -10.57
N ILE A 250 -19.75 16.84 -10.78
CA ILE A 250 -19.23 16.51 -12.11
C ILE A 250 -20.31 15.90 -13.02
N THR A 251 -21.25 15.12 -12.44
CA THR A 251 -22.38 14.57 -13.21
C THR A 251 -23.37 15.63 -13.64
N ASN A 252 -23.72 16.57 -12.75
CA ASN A 252 -24.65 17.66 -13.07
C ASN A 252 -24.14 18.60 -14.16
N LYS A 253 -22.83 18.68 -14.37
CA LYS A 253 -22.22 19.49 -15.45
C LYS A 253 -22.13 18.77 -16.78
N ALA A 254 -22.22 17.45 -16.77
CA ALA A 254 -22.18 16.62 -17.97
C ALA A 254 -23.57 16.46 -18.64
N SER A 255 -24.63 16.86 -17.92
CA SER A 255 -26.03 16.90 -18.39
C SER A 255 -26.36 18.24 -18.98
#